data_61778fe03ced2fe66d09a0d2525cf176
#
_entry.id   61778fe03ced2fe66d09a0d2525cf176
#
_cell.length_a   1.000
_cell.length_b   1.000
_cell.length_c   1.000
_cell.angle_alpha   90.00
_cell.angle_beta   90.00
_cell.angle_gamma   90.00
#
_symmetry.space_group_name_H-M   'P 1'
#
loop_
_entity.id
_entity.type
_entity.pdbx_description
1 polymer ?
#
loop_
_entity_poly.entity_id
_entity_poly.type
_entity_poly.pdbx_seq_one_letter_code
_entity_poly.pdbx_strand_id
1 'polypeptide(L)'
;MNPTATFYMANGKKIVVELLPESAPNTVASFIWCAGHGWLDNHAIQRIVPGSWVDLSYEAFHHKECAYLIPNEFTLHPEITPLESHPGCVCMGGYGEMGLAGCEPFFPLRDCPEHKGVYPVFGKVIEGMDEIYRLEKVDTKPVPFPYPGVVVNEPLQPEIIEKVVLDLKGREYLEPVRMPGDKKPATWNFD
;
A
#
# COMPACT_ATOMS: atom_id res chain seq x y z
N MET A 1 13.45 16.57 -7.21
CA MET A 1 12.15 16.45 -6.53
C MET A 1 11.65 15.02 -6.67
N ASN A 2 11.11 14.47 -5.61
CA ASN A 2 10.49 13.15 -5.63
C ASN A 2 9.13 13.17 -6.34
N PRO A 3 8.71 12.07 -6.96
CA PRO A 3 7.36 11.96 -7.51
C PRO A 3 6.31 11.99 -6.39
N THR A 4 5.09 12.33 -6.76
CA THR A 4 3.95 12.32 -5.85
C THR A 4 2.79 11.51 -6.39
N ALA A 5 2.03 10.91 -5.48
CA ALA A 5 0.75 10.27 -5.77
C ALA A 5 -0.35 10.98 -5.00
N THR A 6 -1.44 11.33 -5.66
CA THR A 6 -2.62 11.92 -5.04
C THR A 6 -3.76 10.94 -5.12
N PHE A 7 -4.22 10.47 -3.95
CA PHE A 7 -5.43 9.67 -3.81
C PHE A 7 -6.61 10.62 -3.66
N TYR A 8 -7.51 10.61 -4.61
CA TYR A 8 -8.78 11.34 -4.54
C TYR A 8 -9.85 10.43 -3.99
N MET A 9 -10.45 10.85 -2.89
CA MET A 9 -11.52 10.10 -2.22
C MET A 9 -12.89 10.54 -2.74
N ALA A 10 -13.84 9.62 -2.83
CA ALA A 10 -15.19 9.92 -3.31
C ALA A 10 -15.95 10.93 -2.42
N ASN A 11 -15.51 11.15 -1.19
CA ASN A 11 -16.03 12.19 -0.30
C ASN A 11 -15.48 13.61 -0.58
N GLY A 12 -14.67 13.77 -1.65
CA GLY A 12 -14.05 15.02 -2.05
C GLY A 12 -12.75 15.37 -1.32
N LYS A 13 -12.29 14.52 -0.40
CA LYS A 13 -10.98 14.66 0.25
C LYS A 13 -9.87 14.10 -0.61
N LYS A 14 -8.63 14.40 -0.26
CA LYS A 14 -7.44 13.84 -0.90
C LYS A 14 -6.35 13.51 0.11
N ILE A 15 -5.53 12.54 -0.24
CA ILE A 15 -4.29 12.20 0.46
C ILE A 15 -3.17 12.34 -0.55
N VAL A 16 -2.17 13.17 -0.26
CA VAL A 16 -1.00 13.36 -1.13
C VAL A 16 0.21 12.72 -0.50
N VAL A 17 0.84 11.83 -1.25
CA VAL A 17 2.03 11.08 -0.84
C VAL A 17 3.22 11.49 -1.69
N GLU A 18 4.32 11.89 -1.06
CA GLU A 18 5.63 11.96 -1.69
C GLU A 18 6.21 10.54 -1.72
N LEU A 19 6.52 10.02 -2.90
CA LEU A 19 7.15 8.71 -3.07
C LEU A 19 8.66 8.83 -2.84
N LEU A 20 9.27 7.79 -2.25
CA LEU A 20 10.66 7.79 -1.80
C LEU A 20 11.49 6.75 -2.58
N PRO A 21 11.81 6.97 -3.87
CA PRO A 21 12.50 5.99 -4.69
C PRO A 21 13.92 5.67 -4.21
N GLU A 22 14.55 6.53 -3.41
CA GLU A 22 15.86 6.26 -2.84
C GLU A 22 15.81 5.30 -1.63
N SER A 23 14.63 5.20 -0.99
CA SER A 23 14.42 4.32 0.17
C SER A 23 13.86 2.95 -0.21
N ALA A 24 13.12 2.87 -1.32
CA ALA A 24 12.47 1.65 -1.77
C ALA A 24 12.22 1.70 -3.30
N PRO A 25 13.29 1.64 -4.12
CA PRO A 25 13.19 1.85 -5.57
C PRO A 25 12.25 0.89 -6.28
N ASN A 26 12.33 -0.41 -5.99
CA ASN A 26 11.50 -1.42 -6.63
C ASN A 26 10.04 -1.34 -6.15
N THR A 27 9.83 -1.06 -4.87
CA THR A 27 8.48 -0.86 -4.29
C THR A 27 7.80 0.37 -4.89
N VAL A 28 8.53 1.48 -5.04
CA VAL A 28 8.03 2.69 -5.70
C VAL A 28 7.71 2.41 -7.17
N ALA A 29 8.58 1.69 -7.89
CA ALA A 29 8.33 1.31 -9.29
C ALA A 29 7.06 0.47 -9.41
N SER A 30 6.85 -0.48 -8.50
CA SER A 30 5.66 -1.34 -8.47
C SER A 30 4.38 -0.55 -8.19
N PHE A 31 4.42 0.36 -7.22
CA PHE A 31 3.28 1.24 -6.94
C PHE A 31 2.94 2.13 -8.15
N ILE A 32 3.96 2.77 -8.75
CA ILE A 32 3.78 3.63 -9.93
C ILE A 32 3.24 2.82 -11.11
N TRP A 33 3.71 1.59 -11.30
CA TRP A 33 3.22 0.70 -12.35
C TRP A 33 1.71 0.46 -12.22
N CYS A 34 1.26 0.04 -11.04
CA CYS A 34 -0.17 -0.23 -10.81
C CYS A 34 -1.03 1.04 -10.87
N ALA A 35 -0.60 2.11 -10.19
CA ALA A 35 -1.34 3.37 -10.16
C ALA A 35 -1.38 4.06 -11.53
N GLY A 36 -0.28 4.00 -12.29
CA GLY A 36 -0.18 4.59 -13.62
C GLY A 36 -1.10 3.95 -14.67
N HIS A 37 -1.52 2.69 -14.44
CA HIS A 37 -2.52 2.01 -15.27
C HIS A 37 -3.96 2.20 -14.78
N GLY A 38 -4.18 2.94 -13.68
CA GLY A 38 -5.50 3.17 -13.11
C GLY A 38 -6.09 1.96 -12.38
N TRP A 39 -5.27 0.96 -12.04
CA TRP A 39 -5.76 -0.27 -11.37
C TRP A 39 -6.13 -0.08 -9.90
N LEU A 40 -5.85 1.09 -9.34
CA LEU A 40 -6.24 1.47 -7.99
C LEU A 40 -7.52 2.31 -7.94
N ASP A 41 -8.08 2.65 -9.10
CA ASP A 41 -9.24 3.53 -9.20
C ASP A 41 -10.54 2.81 -8.85
N ASN A 42 -11.50 3.56 -8.33
CA ASN A 42 -12.83 3.06 -7.91
C ASN A 42 -12.77 1.90 -6.90
N HIS A 43 -11.76 1.92 -6.02
CA HIS A 43 -11.53 0.86 -5.05
C HIS A 43 -12.04 1.24 -3.66
N ALA A 44 -12.80 0.34 -3.04
CA ALA A 44 -13.22 0.47 -1.64
C ALA A 44 -12.08 0.01 -0.72
N ILE A 45 -11.70 0.86 0.24
CA ILE A 45 -10.72 0.51 1.27
C ILE A 45 -11.20 -0.73 2.04
N GLN A 46 -10.35 -1.75 2.14
CA GLN A 46 -10.77 -3.07 2.60
C GLN A 46 -10.51 -3.33 4.08
N ARG A 47 -9.52 -2.67 4.70
CA ARG A 47 -9.12 -3.02 6.05
C ARG A 47 -8.71 -1.81 6.87
N ILE A 48 -9.36 -1.63 8.01
CA ILE A 48 -8.99 -0.63 8.99
C ILE A 48 -8.80 -1.33 10.35
N VAL A 49 -7.63 -1.17 10.93
CA VAL A 49 -7.31 -1.66 12.28
C VAL A 49 -7.03 -0.45 13.16
N PRO A 50 -8.02 0.06 13.92
CA PRO A 50 -7.87 1.25 14.74
C PRO A 50 -6.66 1.15 15.67
N GLY A 51 -5.89 2.22 15.79
CA GLY A 51 -4.66 2.29 16.56
C GLY A 51 -3.47 1.52 15.94
N SER A 52 -3.63 0.95 14.76
CA SER A 52 -2.57 0.20 14.07
C SER A 52 -2.30 0.71 12.66
N TRP A 53 -3.27 0.57 11.75
CA TRP A 53 -3.09 1.00 10.35
C TRP A 53 -4.41 1.08 9.58
N VAL A 54 -4.35 1.78 8.45
CA VAL A 54 -5.35 1.77 7.37
C VAL A 54 -4.72 1.06 6.18
N ASP A 55 -5.23 -0.12 5.84
CA ASP A 55 -4.83 -0.93 4.69
C ASP A 55 -5.75 -0.62 3.51
N LEU A 56 -5.19 -0.17 2.40
CA LEU A 56 -6.01 0.15 1.24
C LEU A 56 -6.55 -1.11 0.57
N SER A 57 -5.73 -2.16 0.49
CA SER A 57 -6.13 -3.45 -0.05
C SER A 57 -5.29 -4.57 0.55
N TYR A 58 -5.86 -5.75 0.67
CA TYR A 58 -5.18 -7.02 0.94
C TYR A 58 -5.50 -8.08 -0.14
N GLU A 59 -6.10 -7.65 -1.24
CA GLU A 59 -6.52 -8.48 -2.38
C GLU A 59 -6.09 -7.85 -3.70
N ALA A 60 -4.87 -7.26 -3.74
CA ALA A 60 -4.29 -6.66 -4.93
C ALA A 60 -5.28 -5.75 -5.70
N PHE A 61 -6.08 -4.95 -4.96
CA PHE A 61 -7.12 -4.06 -5.51
C PHE A 61 -8.17 -4.76 -6.39
N HIS A 62 -8.37 -6.07 -6.22
CA HIS A 62 -9.20 -6.92 -7.08
C HIS A 62 -8.79 -6.83 -8.56
N HIS A 63 -7.50 -6.61 -8.83
CA HIS A 63 -6.99 -6.45 -10.18
C HIS A 63 -5.92 -7.51 -10.47
N LYS A 64 -6.13 -8.35 -11.49
CA LYS A 64 -5.21 -9.44 -11.85
C LYS A 64 -3.79 -8.93 -12.12
N GLU A 65 -3.69 -7.77 -12.71
CA GLU A 65 -2.44 -7.11 -13.07
C GLU A 65 -1.66 -6.59 -11.85
N CYS A 66 -2.34 -6.36 -10.72
CA CYS A 66 -1.71 -6.05 -9.42
C CYS A 66 -1.35 -7.31 -8.62
N ALA A 67 -1.87 -8.47 -9.01
CA ALA A 67 -1.74 -9.73 -8.30
C ALA A 67 -0.41 -10.45 -8.59
N TYR A 68 0.69 -9.79 -8.27
CA TYR A 68 2.05 -10.35 -8.33
C TYR A 68 2.81 -9.98 -7.06
N LEU A 69 3.87 -10.73 -6.78
CA LEU A 69 4.77 -10.47 -5.67
C LEU A 69 6.05 -9.81 -6.18
N ILE A 70 6.64 -8.97 -5.34
CA ILE A 70 7.97 -8.41 -5.55
C ILE A 70 8.91 -8.87 -4.44
N PRO A 71 10.23 -8.96 -4.69
CA PRO A 71 11.18 -9.27 -3.63
C PRO A 71 11.15 -8.18 -2.54
N ASN A 72 11.47 -8.58 -1.30
CA ASN A 72 11.67 -7.60 -0.25
C ASN A 72 12.76 -6.62 -0.68
N GLU A 73 12.51 -5.33 -0.49
CA GLU A 73 13.39 -4.25 -0.94
C GLU A 73 14.82 -4.40 -0.42
N PHE A 74 14.96 -4.79 0.84
CA PHE A 74 16.26 -4.91 1.51
C PHE A 74 17.01 -6.21 1.20
N THR A 75 16.34 -7.16 0.57
CA THR A 75 16.96 -8.33 -0.07
C THR A 75 17.48 -7.98 -1.45
N LEU A 76 16.70 -7.19 -2.20
CA LEU A 76 17.05 -6.74 -3.55
C LEU A 76 18.15 -5.66 -3.50
N HIS A 77 18.08 -4.78 -2.49
CA HIS A 77 18.96 -3.64 -2.29
C HIS A 77 19.53 -3.62 -0.84
N PRO A 78 20.48 -4.53 -0.52
CA PRO A 78 21.02 -4.64 0.83
C PRO A 78 21.83 -3.43 1.30
N GLU A 79 22.19 -2.54 0.39
CA GLU A 79 22.86 -1.25 0.68
C GLU A 79 21.90 -0.20 1.25
N ILE A 80 20.59 -0.37 1.09
CA ILE A 80 19.59 0.58 1.58
C ILE A 80 19.28 0.30 3.05
N THR A 81 19.39 1.34 3.87
CA THR A 81 18.98 1.27 5.29
C THR A 81 17.46 1.41 5.39
N PRO A 82 16.76 0.44 6.01
CA PRO A 82 15.32 0.53 6.21
C PRO A 82 14.91 1.74 7.03
N LEU A 83 13.89 2.47 6.58
CA LEU A 83 13.29 3.55 7.36
C LEU A 83 12.38 3.00 8.46
N GLU A 84 12.20 3.80 9.52
CA GLU A 84 11.24 3.52 10.58
C GLU A 84 9.81 3.75 10.08
N SER A 85 8.90 2.86 10.45
CA SER A 85 7.47 2.97 10.13
C SER A 85 6.74 3.67 11.27
N HIS A 86 6.09 4.79 10.96
CA HIS A 86 5.37 5.63 11.92
C HIS A 86 4.21 6.37 11.24
N PRO A 87 3.29 7.03 11.99
CA PRO A 87 2.24 7.85 11.38
C PRO A 87 2.80 8.88 10.41
N GLY A 88 2.19 8.95 9.23
CA GLY A 88 2.66 9.77 8.11
C GLY A 88 3.53 9.03 7.10
N CYS A 89 3.98 7.81 7.38
CA CYS A 89 4.59 6.94 6.38
C CYS A 89 3.55 6.22 5.52
N VAL A 90 4.00 5.75 4.36
CA VAL A 90 3.28 4.77 3.53
C VAL A 90 4.18 3.56 3.35
N CYS A 91 3.67 2.40 3.72
CA CYS A 91 4.39 1.13 3.67
C CYS A 91 3.75 0.18 2.66
N MET A 92 4.54 -0.76 2.13
CA MET A 92 4.02 -1.84 1.30
C MET A 92 3.80 -3.09 2.14
N GLY A 93 2.61 -3.66 2.03
CA GLY A 93 2.26 -4.94 2.66
C GLY A 93 3.00 -6.12 2.04
N GLY A 94 2.98 -7.26 2.73
CA GLY A 94 3.70 -8.44 2.25
C GLY A 94 3.28 -9.73 2.95
N TYR A 95 3.84 -10.82 2.46
CA TYR A 95 3.45 -12.19 2.77
C TYR A 95 4.65 -13.03 3.24
N GLY A 96 5.49 -12.43 4.07
CA GLY A 96 6.67 -13.10 4.65
C GLY A 96 7.65 -13.56 3.58
N GLU A 97 8.02 -14.83 3.62
CA GLU A 97 8.99 -15.43 2.69
C GLU A 97 8.51 -15.47 1.23
N MET A 98 7.21 -15.32 0.98
CA MET A 98 6.71 -15.23 -0.40
C MET A 98 7.10 -13.92 -1.08
N GLY A 99 7.36 -12.87 -0.33
CA GLY A 99 7.69 -11.55 -0.84
C GLY A 99 6.71 -10.47 -0.40
N LEU A 100 6.90 -9.26 -0.93
CA LEU A 100 5.97 -8.15 -0.75
C LEU A 100 4.86 -8.24 -1.81
N ALA A 101 3.71 -7.67 -1.49
CA ALA A 101 2.67 -7.44 -2.48
C ALA A 101 3.16 -6.49 -3.58
N GLY A 102 2.76 -6.72 -4.80
CA GLY A 102 3.03 -5.80 -5.91
C GLY A 102 2.43 -4.42 -5.67
N CYS A 103 1.21 -4.38 -5.11
CA CYS A 103 0.58 -3.13 -4.71
C CYS A 103 -0.46 -3.37 -3.60
N GLU A 104 -0.06 -3.27 -2.35
CA GLU A 104 -0.96 -3.28 -1.17
C GLU A 104 -0.44 -2.25 -0.15
N PRO A 105 -0.56 -0.95 -0.45
CA PRO A 105 -0.08 0.09 0.45
C PRO A 105 -0.95 0.22 1.69
N PHE A 106 -0.31 0.54 2.82
CA PHE A 106 -0.99 0.86 4.06
C PHE A 106 -0.38 2.07 4.77
N PHE A 107 -1.19 2.73 5.59
CA PHE A 107 -0.81 3.88 6.41
C PHE A 107 -0.72 3.47 7.87
N PRO A 108 0.47 3.44 8.49
CA PRO A 108 0.61 3.23 9.93
C PRO A 108 -0.08 4.33 10.74
N LEU A 109 -0.71 3.94 11.86
CA LEU A 109 -1.37 4.86 12.80
C LEU A 109 -0.62 4.98 14.14
N ARG A 110 0.45 4.20 14.30
CA ARG A 110 1.38 4.21 15.43
C ARG A 110 2.81 3.97 14.95
N ASP A 111 3.76 4.12 15.85
CA ASP A 111 5.12 3.64 15.60
C ASP A 111 5.12 2.11 15.54
N CYS A 112 5.75 1.57 14.50
CA CYS A 112 5.82 0.14 14.22
C CYS A 112 7.27 -0.30 14.02
N PRO A 113 8.09 -0.35 15.09
CA PRO A 113 9.49 -0.75 14.97
C PRO A 113 9.65 -2.19 14.43
N GLU A 114 8.64 -3.04 14.65
CA GLU A 114 8.57 -4.40 14.12
C GLU A 114 8.46 -4.47 12.59
N HIS A 115 8.10 -3.38 11.94
CA HIS A 115 7.99 -3.30 10.48
C HIS A 115 9.33 -3.03 9.78
N LYS A 116 10.33 -2.53 10.53
CA LYS A 116 11.63 -2.16 9.97
C LYS A 116 12.30 -3.34 9.27
N GLY A 117 12.62 -3.17 7.99
CA GLY A 117 13.21 -4.23 7.17
C GLY A 117 12.22 -5.29 6.69
N VAL A 118 10.96 -5.27 7.16
CA VAL A 118 9.89 -6.20 6.78
C VAL A 118 8.96 -5.56 5.76
N TYR A 119 8.41 -4.38 6.11
CA TYR A 119 7.51 -3.62 5.24
C TYR A 119 8.17 -2.29 4.87
N PRO A 120 8.70 -2.15 3.65
CA PRO A 120 9.43 -0.96 3.27
C PRO A 120 8.54 0.28 3.30
N VAL A 121 9.06 1.34 3.91
CA VAL A 121 8.50 2.69 3.80
C VAL A 121 8.89 3.21 2.42
N PHE A 122 7.93 3.37 1.54
CA PHE A 122 8.15 3.82 0.16
C PHE A 122 7.56 5.20 -0.14
N GLY A 123 6.89 5.80 0.84
CA GLY A 123 6.31 7.12 0.72
C GLY A 123 6.06 7.78 2.07
N LYS A 124 5.78 9.07 2.01
CA LYS A 124 5.32 9.85 3.16
C LYS A 124 4.16 10.76 2.76
N VAL A 125 3.20 10.87 3.65
CA VAL A 125 2.04 11.76 3.49
C VAL A 125 2.50 13.20 3.69
N ILE A 126 2.25 14.03 2.69
CA ILE A 126 2.56 15.48 2.72
C ILE A 126 1.31 16.35 2.80
N GLU A 127 0.12 15.76 2.54
CA GLU A 127 -1.19 16.38 2.73
C GLU A 127 -2.24 15.30 2.97
N GLY A 128 -3.25 15.54 3.82
CA GLY A 128 -4.39 14.65 4.00
C GLY A 128 -4.26 13.67 5.17
N MET A 129 -3.38 13.90 6.15
CA MET A 129 -3.34 13.10 7.38
C MET A 129 -4.65 13.13 8.15
N ASP A 130 -5.40 14.24 8.08
CA ASP A 130 -6.74 14.37 8.68
C ASP A 130 -7.73 13.36 8.08
N GLU A 131 -7.61 13.06 6.80
CA GLU A 131 -8.43 12.03 6.13
C GLU A 131 -8.07 10.62 6.59
N ILE A 132 -6.79 10.32 6.78
CA ILE A 132 -6.33 9.03 7.33
C ILE A 132 -6.85 8.85 8.76
N TYR A 133 -6.79 9.88 9.59
CA TYR A 133 -7.35 9.83 10.96
C TYR A 133 -8.89 9.80 10.98
N ARG A 134 -9.56 10.32 9.94
CA ARG A 134 -11.00 10.15 9.77
C ARG A 134 -11.32 8.70 9.44
N LEU A 135 -10.58 8.10 8.49
CA LEU A 135 -10.75 6.70 8.11
C LEU A 135 -10.57 5.74 9.30
N GLU A 136 -9.63 6.02 10.20
CA GLU A 136 -9.46 5.22 11.43
C GLU A 136 -10.75 5.13 12.27
N LYS A 137 -11.61 6.16 12.22
CA LYS A 137 -12.78 6.33 13.07
C LYS A 137 -14.10 5.90 12.43
N VAL A 138 -14.07 5.42 11.18
CA VAL A 138 -15.31 4.96 10.54
C VAL A 138 -15.78 3.66 11.19
N ASP A 139 -17.09 3.46 11.21
CA ASP A 139 -17.66 2.21 11.67
C ASP A 139 -17.24 1.05 10.78
N THR A 140 -16.81 -0.03 11.39
CA THR A 140 -16.32 -1.22 10.71
C THR A 140 -17.05 -2.47 11.16
N LYS A 141 -16.96 -3.52 10.36
CA LYS A 141 -17.40 -4.88 10.68
C LYS A 141 -16.25 -5.87 10.51
N PRO A 142 -16.11 -6.87 11.38
CA PRO A 142 -15.15 -7.94 11.17
C PRO A 142 -15.56 -8.81 9.97
N VAL A 143 -14.56 -9.24 9.20
CA VAL A 143 -14.73 -10.20 8.12
C VAL A 143 -13.83 -11.41 8.32
N PRO A 144 -14.27 -12.62 7.90
CA PRO A 144 -13.42 -13.81 7.92
C PRO A 144 -12.16 -13.60 7.10
N PHE A 145 -11.04 -14.09 7.58
CA PHE A 145 -9.75 -13.98 6.90
C PHE A 145 -9.00 -15.31 6.93
N PRO A 146 -8.36 -15.75 5.84
CA PRO A 146 -7.78 -17.09 5.74
C PRO A 146 -6.54 -17.30 6.60
N TYR A 147 -5.92 -16.24 7.12
CA TYR A 147 -4.73 -16.33 7.96
C TYR A 147 -5.10 -16.18 9.45
N PRO A 148 -4.83 -17.19 10.30
CA PRO A 148 -5.15 -17.14 11.71
C PRO A 148 -4.46 -15.96 12.42
N GLY A 149 -5.18 -15.30 13.32
CA GLY A 149 -4.66 -14.19 14.13
C GLY A 149 -4.61 -12.84 13.39
N VAL A 150 -4.97 -12.80 12.12
CA VAL A 150 -5.07 -11.53 11.37
C VAL A 150 -6.48 -10.95 11.54
N VAL A 151 -6.54 -9.72 12.05
CA VAL A 151 -7.79 -8.97 12.17
C VAL A 151 -8.06 -8.22 10.87
N VAL A 152 -9.23 -8.44 10.29
CA VAL A 152 -9.72 -7.66 9.15
C VAL A 152 -11.07 -7.05 9.51
N ASN A 153 -11.12 -5.72 9.48
CA ASN A 153 -12.32 -4.94 9.69
C ASN A 153 -12.58 -4.10 8.43
N GLU A 154 -13.66 -4.39 7.72
CA GLU A 154 -14.11 -3.59 6.60
C GLU A 154 -14.93 -2.39 7.05
N PRO A 155 -14.84 -1.22 6.41
CA PRO A 155 -15.80 -0.13 6.61
C PRO A 155 -17.25 -0.60 6.38
N LEU A 156 -18.17 -0.23 7.27
CA LEU A 156 -19.61 -0.52 7.10
C LEU A 156 -20.18 0.22 5.88
N GLN A 157 -19.71 1.44 5.65
CA GLN A 157 -20.02 2.21 4.45
C GLN A 157 -18.76 2.26 3.60
N PRO A 158 -18.85 1.99 2.28
CA PRO A 158 -17.68 1.98 1.42
C PRO A 158 -16.93 3.32 1.45
N GLU A 159 -15.65 3.27 1.76
CA GLU A 159 -14.71 4.38 1.66
C GLU A 159 -13.91 4.22 0.36
N ILE A 160 -14.31 4.98 -0.66
CA ILE A 160 -13.86 4.77 -2.03
C ILE A 160 -12.68 5.67 -2.38
N ILE A 161 -11.61 5.08 -2.88
CA ILE A 161 -10.59 5.77 -3.66
C ILE A 161 -11.16 5.94 -5.07
N GLU A 162 -11.50 7.15 -5.43
CA GLU A 162 -12.07 7.45 -6.76
C GLU A 162 -11.02 7.27 -7.86
N LYS A 163 -9.82 7.81 -7.61
CA LYS A 163 -8.67 7.67 -8.50
C LYS A 163 -7.36 8.00 -7.81
N VAL A 164 -6.26 7.49 -8.39
CA VAL A 164 -4.90 7.86 -8.01
C VAL A 164 -4.21 8.57 -9.17
N VAL A 165 -3.72 9.79 -8.93
CA VAL A 165 -3.03 10.60 -9.95
C VAL A 165 -1.56 10.73 -9.57
N LEU A 166 -0.68 10.42 -10.52
CA LEU A 166 0.77 10.50 -10.36
C LEU A 166 1.32 11.79 -10.96
N ASP A 167 2.24 12.43 -10.26
CA ASP A 167 3.14 13.43 -10.82
C ASP A 167 4.58 12.93 -10.69
N LEU A 168 5.12 12.41 -11.79
CA LEU A 168 6.44 11.77 -11.83
C LEU A 168 7.60 12.77 -11.90
N LYS A 169 7.32 14.07 -11.92
CA LYS A 169 8.35 15.15 -12.01
C LYS A 169 9.29 14.97 -13.21
N GLY A 170 8.75 14.47 -14.34
CA GLY A 170 9.52 14.23 -15.56
C GLY A 170 10.45 13.02 -15.52
N ARG A 171 10.34 12.15 -14.52
CA ARG A 171 11.09 10.89 -14.42
C ARG A 171 10.31 9.75 -15.08
N GLU A 172 11.03 8.80 -15.63
CA GLU A 172 10.48 7.54 -16.11
C GLU A 172 10.76 6.43 -15.09
N TYR A 173 9.82 5.52 -14.92
CA TYR A 173 9.96 4.35 -14.07
C TYR A 173 9.73 3.10 -14.90
N LEU A 174 10.63 2.14 -14.77
CA LEU A 174 10.53 0.84 -15.42
C LEU A 174 9.54 -0.06 -14.66
N GLU A 175 9.12 -1.14 -15.31
CA GLU A 175 8.42 -2.23 -14.62
C GLU A 175 9.22 -2.71 -13.40
N PRO A 176 8.52 -3.06 -12.31
CA PRO A 176 9.20 -3.58 -11.13
C PRO A 176 9.80 -4.96 -11.39
N VAL A 177 10.86 -5.27 -10.66
CA VAL A 177 11.36 -6.65 -10.54
C VAL A 177 10.31 -7.44 -9.76
N ARG A 178 9.86 -8.56 -10.33
CA ARG A 178 8.86 -9.45 -9.72
C ARG A 178 9.50 -10.72 -9.17
N MET A 179 8.87 -11.32 -8.17
CA MET A 179 9.25 -12.65 -7.72
C MET A 179 9.00 -13.67 -8.83
N PRO A 180 9.89 -14.66 -9.01
CA PRO A 180 9.68 -15.72 -9.98
C PRO A 180 8.55 -16.67 -9.55
N GLY A 181 7.84 -17.23 -10.53
CA GLY A 181 6.80 -18.23 -10.33
C GLY A 181 5.42 -17.63 -10.07
N ASP A 182 4.44 -18.53 -9.86
CA ASP A 182 3.02 -18.19 -9.76
C ASP A 182 2.47 -18.31 -8.34
N LYS A 183 3.33 -18.21 -7.32
CA LYS A 183 2.86 -18.23 -5.93
C LYS A 183 2.01 -17.00 -5.67
N LYS A 184 0.81 -17.24 -5.14
CA LYS A 184 -0.13 -16.19 -4.74
C LYS A 184 -0.61 -16.41 -3.31
N PRO A 185 -0.80 -15.34 -2.55
CA PRO A 185 -1.48 -15.42 -1.27
C PRO A 185 -2.90 -15.99 -1.40
N ALA A 186 -3.38 -16.66 -0.37
CA ALA A 186 -4.73 -17.23 -0.35
C ALA A 186 -5.85 -16.16 -0.45
N THR A 187 -5.50 -14.90 -0.20
CA THR A 187 -6.42 -13.75 -0.31
C THR A 187 -6.65 -13.30 -1.75
N TRP A 188 -5.81 -13.69 -2.70
CA TRP A 188 -5.92 -13.23 -4.08
C TRP A 188 -6.78 -14.19 -4.93
N ASN A 189 -8.06 -14.28 -4.59
CA ASN A 189 -9.05 -15.03 -5.36
C ASN A 189 -9.88 -14.07 -6.20
N PHE A 190 -9.60 -14.02 -7.49
CA PHE A 190 -10.31 -13.19 -8.49
C PHE A 190 -11.16 -14.04 -9.45
N ASP A 191 -11.82 -15.06 -8.96
CA ASP A 191 -12.75 -15.89 -9.76
C ASP A 191 -14.12 -15.25 -9.91
#